data_801edd12e32ee248dd1e737c74d6b9eb
#
_entry.id   801edd12e32ee248dd1e737c74d6b9eb
#
_cell.length_a   1.000
_cell.length_b   1.000
_cell.length_c   1.000
_cell.angle_alpha   90.00
_cell.angle_beta   90.00
_cell.angle_gamma   90.00
#
_symmetry.space_group_name_H-M   'P 1'
#
loop_
_entity.id
_entity.type
_entity.pdbx_description
1 polymer ?
#
loop_
_entity_poly.entity_id
_entity_poly.type
_entity_poly.pdbx_seq_one_letter_code
_entity_poly.pdbx_strand_id
1 'polypeptide(L)' 'MKKEPSNYVVPTVIENTNRGERAFDIYSRLLKDRIIFLGTPIDDGVANLIMAQLLHLESEDPEKDIYIYINS' A
#
# COMPACT_ATOMS: atom_id res chain seq x y z
N MET A 1 2.38 -26.27 11.06
CA MET A 1 2.21 -26.02 10.31
C MET A 1 2.22 -25.11 9.67
N LYS A 2 2.29 -24.97 9.17
CA LYS A 2 2.23 -24.13 8.58
C LYS A 2 1.52 -23.90 7.71
N LYS A 3 1.07 -23.32 7.97
CA LYS A 3 0.30 -23.06 6.99
C LYS A 3 0.92 -22.40 5.90
N GLU A 4 0.60 -22.75 4.94
CA GLU A 4 1.08 -22.27 3.78
C GLU A 4 0.75 -20.84 3.61
N PRO A 5 1.64 -19.99 3.35
CA PRO A 5 1.28 -18.64 3.12
C PRO A 5 0.35 -18.57 1.94
N SER A 6 -0.44 -17.56 1.91
CA SER A 6 -1.37 -17.44 0.85
C SER A 6 -0.64 -17.38 -0.47
N ASN A 7 -1.26 -17.89 -1.48
CA ASN A 7 -0.73 -17.87 -2.81
C ASN A 7 -1.24 -16.69 -3.59
N TYR A 8 -1.59 -15.61 -2.93
CA TYR A 8 -2.06 -14.44 -3.61
C TYR A 8 -0.96 -13.88 -4.50
N VAL A 9 -1.33 -13.59 -5.70
CA VAL A 9 -0.44 -12.93 -6.62
C VAL A 9 -0.77 -11.45 -6.57
N VAL A 10 0.20 -10.64 -6.19
CA VAL A 10 0.01 -9.21 -6.16
C VAL A 10 0.21 -8.67 -7.57
N PRO A 11 -0.81 -8.09 -8.18
CA PRO A 11 -0.66 -7.59 -9.55
C PRO A 11 0.35 -6.46 -9.67
N THR A 12 0.96 -6.39 -10.82
CA THR A 12 1.89 -5.32 -11.15
C THR A 12 1.20 -4.35 -12.09
N VAL A 13 1.34 -3.07 -11.81
CA VAL A 13 0.81 -2.00 -12.64
C VAL A 13 1.98 -1.31 -13.33
N ILE A 14 1.85 -1.07 -14.62
CA ILE A 14 2.90 -0.42 -15.38
C ILE A 14 2.41 0.97 -15.80
N GLU A 15 3.22 1.97 -15.49
CA GLU A 15 2.93 3.34 -15.87
C GLU A 15 3.98 3.85 -16.82
N ASN A 16 3.53 4.63 -17.81
CA ASN A 16 4.44 5.34 -18.70
C ASN A 16 4.74 6.70 -18.09
N THR A 17 6.03 6.99 -17.95
CA THR A 17 6.47 8.26 -17.41
C THR A 17 7.41 8.92 -18.41
N ASN A 18 7.81 10.15 -18.12
CA ASN A 18 8.76 10.85 -18.97
C ASN A 18 10.10 10.15 -19.02
N ARG A 19 10.38 9.29 -18.05
CA ARG A 19 11.64 8.56 -17.99
C ARG A 19 11.51 7.12 -18.45
N GLY A 20 10.39 6.78 -19.06
CA GLY A 20 10.12 5.44 -19.51
C GLY A 20 9.07 4.76 -18.65
N GLU A 21 9.00 3.44 -18.78
CA GLU A 21 8.01 2.66 -18.03
C GLU A 21 8.48 2.40 -16.63
N ARG A 22 7.57 2.47 -15.69
CA ARG A 22 7.83 2.11 -14.30
C ARG A 22 6.82 1.09 -13.84
N ALA A 23 7.31 0.09 -13.11
CA ALA A 23 6.45 -0.97 -12.59
C ALA A 23 6.27 -0.79 -11.10
N PHE A 24 5.03 -0.94 -10.64
CA PHE A 24 4.68 -0.88 -9.24
C PHE A 24 3.80 -2.07 -8.90
N ASP A 25 3.95 -2.62 -7.71
CA ASP A 25 2.89 -3.51 -7.23
C ASP A 25 1.64 -2.67 -6.97
N ILE A 26 0.49 -3.31 -6.96
CA ILE A 26 -0.78 -2.56 -6.86
C ILE A 26 -0.85 -1.74 -5.58
N TYR A 27 -0.34 -2.25 -4.47
CA TYR A 27 -0.40 -1.52 -3.20
C TYR A 27 0.47 -0.28 -3.24
N SER A 28 1.67 -0.40 -3.81
CA SER A 28 2.55 0.76 -3.95
C SER A 28 1.95 1.80 -4.88
N ARG A 29 1.27 1.35 -5.93
CA ARG A 29 0.64 2.29 -6.86
C ARG A 29 -0.51 3.03 -6.19
N LEU A 30 -1.31 2.34 -5.40
CA LEU A 30 -2.38 2.99 -4.65
C LEU A 30 -1.81 4.00 -3.66
N LEU A 31 -0.69 3.67 -3.04
CA LEU A 31 -0.08 4.56 -2.07
C LEU A 31 0.33 5.90 -2.70
N LYS A 32 0.71 5.90 -3.96
CA LYS A 32 1.02 7.15 -4.66
C LYS A 32 -0.19 8.08 -4.69
N ASP A 33 -1.39 7.52 -4.71
CA ASP A 33 -2.61 8.32 -4.69
C ASP A 33 -3.16 8.49 -3.28
N ARG A 34 -2.32 8.24 -2.27
CA ARG A 34 -2.63 8.42 -0.87
C ARG A 34 -3.72 7.46 -0.39
N ILE A 35 -3.72 6.27 -0.96
CA ILE A 35 -4.66 5.21 -0.60
C ILE A 35 -3.91 4.10 0.09
N ILE A 36 -4.37 3.74 1.29
CA ILE A 36 -3.85 2.62 2.05
C ILE A 36 -4.96 1.57 2.11
N PHE A 37 -4.64 0.34 1.72
CA PHE A 37 -5.61 -0.73 1.74
C PHE A 37 -5.30 -1.69 2.88
N LEU A 38 -6.28 -1.89 3.75
CA LEU A 38 -6.15 -2.79 4.89
C LEU A 38 -7.14 -3.93 4.72
N GLY A 39 -6.63 -5.09 4.30
CA GLY A 39 -7.46 -6.23 3.99
C GLY A 39 -7.20 -7.45 4.85
N THR A 40 -6.50 -7.29 5.97
CA THR A 40 -6.19 -8.38 6.87
C THR A 40 -6.50 -7.98 8.30
N PRO A 41 -6.61 -8.96 9.21
CA PRO A 41 -6.71 -8.60 10.62
C PRO A 41 -5.50 -7.81 11.07
N ILE A 42 -5.71 -6.94 12.03
CA ILE A 42 -4.65 -6.07 12.52
C ILE A 42 -3.90 -6.77 13.64
N ASP A 43 -2.59 -6.92 13.45
CA ASP A 43 -1.68 -7.31 14.51
C ASP A 43 -0.59 -6.25 14.59
N ASP A 44 0.40 -6.47 15.45
CA ASP A 44 1.44 -5.46 15.64
C ASP A 44 2.20 -5.17 14.36
N GLY A 45 2.48 -6.19 13.56
CA GLY A 45 3.19 -6.00 12.32
C GLY A 45 2.39 -5.18 11.31
N VAL A 46 1.11 -5.51 11.17
CA VAL A 46 0.23 -4.76 10.26
C VAL A 46 0.08 -3.33 10.75
N ALA A 47 -0.09 -3.13 12.06
CA ALA A 47 -0.23 -1.79 12.61
C ALA A 47 1.01 -0.95 12.32
N ASN A 48 2.19 -1.54 12.45
CA ASN A 48 3.43 -0.82 12.17
C ASN A 48 3.53 -0.44 10.71
N LEU A 49 3.11 -1.32 9.80
CA LEU A 49 3.13 -1.00 8.38
C LEU A 49 2.17 0.14 8.03
N ILE A 50 0.98 0.12 8.63
CA ILE A 50 0.02 1.19 8.40
C ILE A 50 0.59 2.51 8.92
N MET A 51 1.16 2.49 10.12
CA MET A 51 1.72 3.70 10.68
C MET A 51 2.86 4.26 9.84
N ALA A 52 3.73 3.38 9.33
CA ALA A 52 4.83 3.82 8.48
C ALA A 52 4.31 4.49 7.21
N GLN A 53 3.26 3.94 6.61
CA GLN A 53 2.68 4.51 5.41
C GLN A 53 2.04 5.87 5.70
N LEU A 54 1.36 5.98 6.83
CA LEU A 54 0.76 7.26 7.22
C LEU A 54 1.82 8.33 7.43
N LEU A 55 2.90 7.97 8.11
CA LEU A 55 4.00 8.91 8.33
C LEU A 55 4.63 9.35 7.02
N HIS A 56 4.80 8.41 6.10
CA HIS A 56 5.36 8.72 4.79
C HIS A 56 4.48 9.70 4.02
N LEU A 57 3.18 9.42 3.99
CA LEU A 57 2.26 10.28 3.24
C LEU A 57 2.15 11.66 3.89
N GLU A 58 2.13 11.70 5.20
CA GLU A 58 2.05 12.95 5.90
C GLU A 58 3.29 13.81 5.67
N SER A 59 4.44 13.16 5.58
CA SER A 59 5.68 13.89 5.32
C SER A 59 5.73 14.45 3.90
N GLU A 60 5.04 13.81 2.96
CA GLU A 60 5.02 14.29 1.58
C GLU A 60 4.12 15.52 1.42
N ASP A 61 2.96 15.49 2.03
CA ASP A 61 2.04 16.61 1.94
C ASP A 61 1.05 16.53 3.11
N PRO A 62 1.31 17.26 4.19
CA PRO A 62 0.42 17.19 5.36
C PRO A 62 -0.94 17.80 5.14
N GLU A 63 -1.15 18.51 4.02
CA GLU A 63 -2.44 19.16 3.76
C GLU A 63 -3.40 18.29 2.99
N LYS A 64 -2.94 17.19 2.39
CA LYS A 64 -3.80 16.37 1.58
C LYS A 64 -4.36 15.20 2.35
N ASP A 65 -5.56 14.81 1.98
CA ASP A 65 -6.25 13.70 2.62
C ASP A 65 -5.59 12.36 2.33
N ILE A 66 -5.75 11.45 3.27
CA ILE A 66 -5.32 10.06 3.11
C ILE A 66 -6.58 9.20 3.19
N TYR A 67 -6.67 8.24 2.29
CA TYR A 67 -7.82 7.35 2.23
C TYR A 67 -7.41 5.96 2.69
N ILE A 68 -8.16 5.40 3.61
CA ILE A 68 -7.91 4.05 4.10
C ILE A 68 -9.14 3.21 3.78
N TYR A 69 -8.92 2.16 3.01
CA TYR A 69 -9.99 1.21 2.69
C TYR A 69 -9.81 -0.02 3.55
N ILE A 70 -10.80 -0.33 4.34
CA ILE A 70 -10.72 -1.42 5.30
C ILE A 70 -11.69 -2.52 4.89
N ASN A 71 -11.15 -3.71 4.77
CA ASN A 71 -11.94 -4.90 4.45
C ASN A 71 -11.51 -5.99 5.42
N SER A 72 -12.22 -6.12 6.50
CA SER A 72 -11.87 -7.10 7.53
C SER A 72 -13.08 -7.94 7.93
#